data_7e2bf15febe922d4550d23828d3b04ae
#
_entry.id   7e2bf15febe922d4550d23828d3b04ae
#
_cell.length_a   1.000
_cell.length_b   1.000
_cell.length_c   1.000
_cell.angle_alpha   90.00
_cell.angle_beta   90.00
_cell.angle_gamma   90.00
#
_symmetry.space_group_name_H-M   'P 1'
#
loop_
_entity.id
_entity.type
_entity.pdbx_description
1 polymer ?
#
loop_
_entity_poly.entity_id
_entity_poly.type
_entity_poly.pdbx_seq_one_letter_code
_entity_poly.pdbx_strand_id
1 'polypeptide(L)'
;MKPFTLPRWRFTNCCGHHWGHPAKPAAAEGATRREFFKTAAVTAAGLAALASEVKSAAAQGRVFPPPPPSVSPIEGLIDFHTHCAPDAFGRAVDDDESAQAYMARKAEAVVLKNHFALTADRAWLVRKHVPGIKAFGGVALNGPSGGINAEAVQWMWRMQGGFGRVVWLPTFDADNHVKHFKDAPEGIKVVGADGKALPAVRDVLKVCAQQKLVACTGHASPTEALAIIEAARDAGCDRIVVTHAEFEVVNMSVEQMKKAASMGAKLEIDALGVLMGPQAHLPFMRHWRHVSYKESAGHIKEIGAQNFVLGTDLGQTGNPSQPDGYAMLVSGLMAEGINREQIITMGREVPGKLLMG
;
A
#
# COMPACT_ATOMS: atom_id res chain seq x y z
N MET A 1 10.89 30.90 25.22
CA MET A 1 10.53 29.83 24.24
C MET A 1 11.72 29.66 23.31
N LYS A 2 12.36 28.49 23.33
CA LYS A 2 13.40 28.18 22.35
C LYS A 2 12.71 27.90 21.02
N PRO A 3 13.24 28.36 19.86
CA PRO A 3 12.63 28.08 18.57
C PRO A 3 12.66 26.55 18.31
N PHE A 4 11.52 26.00 17.90
CA PHE A 4 11.38 24.62 17.50
C PHE A 4 12.18 24.42 16.22
N THR A 5 13.31 23.74 16.31
CA THR A 5 14.09 23.33 15.13
C THR A 5 13.60 21.95 14.72
N LEU A 6 12.89 21.88 13.59
CA LEU A 6 12.58 20.61 12.95
C LEU A 6 13.89 19.86 12.69
N PRO A 7 13.98 18.56 13.02
CA PRO A 7 15.11 17.74 12.59
C PRO A 7 15.21 17.84 11.07
N ARG A 8 16.34 18.29 10.56
CA ARG A 8 16.59 18.29 9.11
C ARG A 8 16.87 16.85 8.67
N TRP A 9 15.81 16.09 8.44
CA TRP A 9 15.90 14.90 7.60
C TRP A 9 16.17 15.40 6.19
N ARG A 10 17.44 15.46 5.81
CA ARG A 10 17.80 15.55 4.41
C ARG A 10 17.59 14.15 3.81
N PHE A 11 16.36 13.84 3.45
CA PHE A 11 16.17 12.95 2.32
C PHE A 11 16.76 13.72 1.14
N THR A 12 18.00 13.41 0.78
CA THR A 12 18.59 13.88 -0.47
C THR A 12 17.59 13.55 -1.55
N ASN A 13 17.10 14.59 -2.24
CA ASN A 13 16.20 14.49 -3.37
C ASN A 13 16.61 13.29 -4.22
N CYS A 14 15.73 12.30 -4.36
CA CYS A 14 15.95 11.13 -5.21
C CYS A 14 16.16 11.50 -6.69
N CYS A 15 15.87 12.74 -7.06
CA CYS A 15 16.12 13.29 -8.38
C CYS A 15 16.64 14.71 -8.19
N GLY A 16 17.89 14.97 -8.54
CA GLY A 16 18.55 16.29 -8.49
C GLY A 16 17.97 17.31 -9.47
N HIS A 17 16.65 17.40 -9.57
CA HIS A 17 15.99 18.37 -10.42
C HIS A 17 15.33 19.42 -9.52
N HIS A 18 15.91 20.61 -9.53
CA HIS A 18 15.22 21.83 -9.19
C HIS A 18 13.97 21.94 -10.07
N TRP A 19 12.80 21.98 -9.45
CA TRP A 19 11.58 22.45 -10.09
C TRP A 19 11.74 23.96 -10.38
N GLY A 20 12.46 24.30 -11.45
CA GLY A 20 12.31 25.56 -12.12
C GLY A 20 10.95 25.52 -12.80
N HIS A 21 10.14 26.60 -12.61
CA HIS A 21 8.93 26.78 -13.40
C HIS A 21 9.25 26.54 -14.87
N PRO A 22 8.46 25.73 -15.59
CA PRO A 22 8.69 25.57 -17.03
C PRO A 22 8.62 26.93 -17.69
N ALA A 23 9.68 27.31 -18.40
CA ALA A 23 9.66 28.49 -19.24
C ALA A 23 8.45 28.35 -20.17
N LYS A 24 7.65 29.42 -20.28
CA LYS A 24 6.56 29.46 -21.28
C LYS A 24 7.14 29.02 -22.61
N PRO A 25 6.55 28.01 -23.27
CA PRO A 25 6.99 27.66 -24.61
C PRO A 25 6.88 28.91 -25.49
N ALA A 26 7.94 29.20 -26.23
CA ALA A 26 7.89 30.20 -27.26
C ALA A 26 6.71 29.86 -28.20
N ALA A 27 5.89 30.83 -28.51
CA ALA A 27 4.76 30.65 -29.41
C ALA A 27 5.28 30.05 -30.73
N ALA A 28 4.96 28.79 -30.99
CA ALA A 28 5.19 28.19 -32.27
C ALA A 28 4.35 28.97 -33.28
N GLU A 29 4.97 29.49 -34.31
CA GLU A 29 4.28 30.12 -35.45
C GLU A 29 3.23 29.12 -35.95
N GLY A 30 1.97 29.57 -35.95
CA GLY A 30 0.81 28.71 -36.13
C GLY A 30 0.80 28.08 -37.52
N ALA A 31 0.79 26.76 -37.55
CA ALA A 31 0.42 26.02 -38.75
C ALA A 31 -0.92 26.48 -39.25
N THR A 32 -1.01 26.77 -40.55
CA THR A 32 -2.24 27.25 -41.16
C THR A 32 -3.36 26.18 -41.06
N ARG A 33 -4.61 26.58 -40.99
CA ARG A 33 -5.79 25.66 -41.02
C ARG A 33 -5.67 24.60 -42.10
N ARG A 34 -5.09 24.97 -43.25
CA ARG A 34 -4.90 24.07 -44.40
C ARG A 34 -3.85 22.97 -44.14
N GLU A 35 -2.80 23.27 -43.39
CA GLU A 35 -1.77 22.32 -43.00
C GLU A 35 -2.28 21.36 -41.93
N PHE A 36 -3.10 21.89 -40.98
CA PHE A 36 -3.78 21.06 -39.97
C PHE A 36 -4.68 20.00 -40.63
N PHE A 37 -5.50 20.39 -41.61
CA PHE A 37 -6.40 19.46 -42.31
C PHE A 37 -5.63 18.46 -43.19
N LYS A 38 -4.50 18.85 -43.80
CA LYS A 38 -3.65 17.90 -44.53
C LYS A 38 -3.05 16.86 -43.59
N THR A 39 -2.53 17.29 -42.44
CA THR A 39 -1.96 16.38 -41.44
C THR A 39 -3.03 15.46 -40.84
N ALA A 40 -4.23 15.99 -40.53
CA ALA A 40 -5.34 15.21 -40.04
C ALA A 40 -5.84 14.17 -41.03
N ALA A 41 -5.89 14.50 -42.33
CA ALA A 41 -6.30 13.57 -43.38
C ALA A 41 -5.28 12.43 -43.57
N VAL A 42 -3.98 12.72 -43.50
CA VAL A 42 -2.90 11.69 -43.56
C VAL A 42 -2.95 10.80 -42.35
N THR A 43 -3.20 11.37 -41.17
CA THR A 43 -3.31 10.58 -39.93
C THR A 43 -4.55 9.68 -39.94
N ALA A 44 -5.69 10.18 -40.43
CA ALA A 44 -6.91 9.38 -40.55
C ALA A 44 -6.77 8.23 -41.57
N ALA A 45 -6.12 8.48 -42.70
CA ALA A 45 -5.81 7.47 -43.70
C ALA A 45 -4.81 6.41 -43.15
N GLY A 46 -3.81 6.84 -42.39
CA GLY A 46 -2.86 5.96 -41.73
C GLY A 46 -3.54 5.08 -40.68
N LEU A 47 -4.43 5.64 -39.86
CA LEU A 47 -5.18 4.89 -38.86
C LEU A 47 -6.18 3.90 -39.51
N ALA A 48 -6.81 4.26 -40.64
CA ALA A 48 -7.68 3.34 -41.37
C ALA A 48 -6.90 2.19 -42.02
N ALA A 49 -5.70 2.45 -42.52
CA ALA A 49 -4.81 1.41 -43.05
C ALA A 49 -4.35 0.46 -41.94
N LEU A 50 -3.92 0.98 -40.79
CA LEU A 50 -3.56 0.17 -39.63
C LEU A 50 -4.73 -0.65 -39.11
N ALA A 51 -5.95 -0.10 -39.06
CA ALA A 51 -7.15 -0.83 -38.67
C ALA A 51 -7.52 -1.95 -39.67
N SER A 52 -7.24 -1.77 -40.97
CA SER A 52 -7.45 -2.81 -41.99
C SER A 52 -6.42 -3.92 -41.91
N GLU A 53 -5.17 -3.59 -41.60
CA GLU A 53 -4.11 -4.60 -41.36
C GLU A 53 -4.37 -5.41 -40.10
N VAL A 54 -4.86 -4.77 -39.01
CA VAL A 54 -5.24 -5.48 -37.78
C VAL A 54 -6.43 -6.42 -38.02
N LYS A 55 -7.41 -6.03 -38.82
CA LYS A 55 -8.50 -6.93 -39.25
C LYS A 55 -8.01 -8.09 -40.12
N SER A 56 -7.05 -7.82 -41.01
CA SER A 56 -6.43 -8.84 -41.86
C SER A 56 -5.60 -9.84 -41.05
N ALA A 57 -4.86 -9.37 -40.05
CA ALA A 57 -4.08 -10.23 -39.15
C ALA A 57 -4.99 -11.11 -38.26
N ALA A 58 -6.11 -10.57 -37.80
CA ALA A 58 -7.11 -11.33 -37.05
C ALA A 58 -7.78 -12.43 -37.92
N ALA A 59 -8.01 -12.14 -39.22
CA ALA A 59 -8.56 -13.09 -40.16
C ALA A 59 -7.61 -14.27 -40.48
N GLN A 60 -6.30 -14.12 -40.23
CA GLN A 60 -5.28 -15.13 -40.43
C GLN A 60 -5.00 -16.05 -39.23
N GLY A 61 -5.79 -15.94 -38.17
CA GLY A 61 -5.62 -16.76 -36.96
C GLY A 61 -4.34 -16.49 -36.15
N ARG A 62 -3.59 -15.45 -36.50
CA ARG A 62 -2.39 -15.01 -35.76
C ARG A 62 -2.76 -13.94 -34.73
N VAL A 63 -3.19 -14.37 -33.56
CA VAL A 63 -3.36 -13.45 -32.42
C VAL A 63 -2.06 -13.39 -31.65
N PHE A 64 -1.20 -12.40 -32.00
CA PHE A 64 0.00 -12.10 -31.24
C PHE A 64 0.22 -10.57 -31.20
N PRO A 65 0.39 -9.96 -30.03
CA PRO A 65 0.35 -10.58 -28.73
C PRO A 65 -1.06 -11.11 -28.38
N PRO A 66 -1.18 -12.07 -27.46
CA PRO A 66 -2.50 -12.55 -27.02
C PRO A 66 -3.29 -11.35 -26.47
N PRO A 67 -4.63 -11.32 -26.65
CA PRO A 67 -5.44 -10.24 -26.13
C PRO A 67 -5.25 -10.15 -24.62
N PRO A 68 -5.33 -8.95 -24.04
CA PRO A 68 -5.30 -8.79 -22.59
C PRO A 68 -6.42 -9.59 -21.95
N PRO A 69 -6.25 -10.05 -20.70
CA PRO A 69 -7.29 -10.78 -19.99
C PRO A 69 -8.62 -10.02 -20.03
N SER A 70 -9.71 -10.71 -20.32
CA SER A 70 -11.07 -10.13 -20.38
C SER A 70 -11.58 -9.66 -19.02
N VAL A 71 -10.97 -10.18 -17.94
CA VAL A 71 -11.29 -9.85 -16.54
C VAL A 71 -10.05 -9.32 -15.86
N SER A 72 -10.21 -8.21 -15.13
CA SER A 72 -9.12 -7.65 -14.33
C SER A 72 -8.68 -8.65 -13.24
N PRO A 73 -7.38 -8.93 -13.06
CA PRO A 73 -6.90 -9.80 -11.99
C PRO A 73 -7.35 -9.36 -10.60
N ILE A 74 -7.58 -8.05 -10.41
CA ILE A 74 -7.96 -7.45 -9.12
C ILE A 74 -9.45 -7.13 -9.01
N GLU A 75 -10.28 -7.58 -9.95
CA GLU A 75 -11.74 -7.36 -9.88
C GLU A 75 -12.33 -7.91 -8.59
N GLY A 76 -13.03 -7.05 -7.85
CA GLY A 76 -13.66 -7.36 -6.57
C GLY A 76 -12.69 -7.50 -5.40
N LEU A 77 -11.40 -7.23 -5.57
CA LEU A 77 -10.41 -7.29 -4.49
C LEU A 77 -10.29 -5.95 -3.75
N ILE A 78 -9.73 -6.01 -2.57
CA ILE A 78 -9.44 -4.90 -1.66
C ILE A 78 -7.92 -4.77 -1.55
N ASP A 79 -7.36 -3.62 -1.88
CA ASP A 79 -5.98 -3.32 -1.55
C ASP A 79 -5.90 -2.80 -0.12
N PHE A 80 -5.25 -3.59 0.75
CA PHE A 80 -5.21 -3.30 2.18
C PHE A 80 -4.20 -2.22 2.56
N HIS A 81 -3.33 -1.79 1.63
CA HIS A 81 -2.23 -0.89 1.93
C HIS A 81 -1.78 -0.08 0.71
N THR A 82 -2.17 1.20 0.63
CA THR A 82 -1.75 2.10 -0.45
C THR A 82 -1.23 3.43 0.08
N HIS A 83 -0.33 4.06 -0.67
CA HIS A 83 0.18 5.40 -0.41
C HIS A 83 -0.11 6.34 -1.58
N CYS A 84 -0.65 7.52 -1.28
CA CYS A 84 -1.00 8.54 -2.28
C CYS A 84 -0.60 9.94 -1.77
N ALA A 85 -0.55 10.91 -2.70
CA ALA A 85 -0.47 12.31 -2.34
C ALA A 85 -1.82 12.80 -1.74
N PRO A 86 -1.79 13.83 -0.86
CA PRO A 86 -0.59 14.53 -0.36
C PRO A 86 0.19 13.72 0.66
N ASP A 87 1.53 13.83 0.62
CA ASP A 87 2.42 13.19 1.57
C ASP A 87 3.64 14.08 1.84
N ALA A 88 4.46 13.75 2.85
CA ALA A 88 5.71 14.43 3.13
C ALA A 88 6.81 14.19 2.07
N PHE A 89 6.63 13.20 1.20
CA PHE A 89 7.47 12.96 0.02
C PHE A 89 6.62 12.87 -1.23
N GLY A 90 7.28 12.94 -2.41
CA GLY A 90 6.59 12.80 -3.69
C GLY A 90 5.93 11.44 -3.82
N ARG A 91 4.64 11.46 -4.16
CA ARG A 91 3.86 10.28 -4.53
C ARG A 91 3.53 10.34 -6.02
N ALA A 92 3.28 9.18 -6.60
CA ALA A 92 3.01 9.06 -8.04
C ALA A 92 1.68 9.72 -8.45
N VAL A 93 0.66 9.57 -7.61
CA VAL A 93 -0.71 10.05 -7.85
C VAL A 93 -1.34 10.49 -6.52
N ASP A 94 -2.41 11.25 -6.58
CA ASP A 94 -3.22 11.59 -5.43
C ASP A 94 -4.28 10.51 -5.12
N ASP A 95 -5.05 10.73 -4.04
CA ASP A 95 -6.06 9.77 -3.59
C ASP A 95 -7.16 9.55 -4.60
N ASP A 96 -7.66 10.63 -5.25
CA ASP A 96 -8.75 10.56 -6.21
C ASP A 96 -8.29 9.86 -7.50
N GLU A 97 -7.09 10.17 -7.98
CA GLU A 97 -6.48 9.53 -9.16
C GLU A 97 -6.27 8.03 -8.92
N SER A 98 -5.75 7.68 -7.75
CA SER A 98 -5.56 6.28 -7.35
C SER A 98 -6.91 5.55 -7.28
N ALA A 99 -7.90 6.13 -6.62
CA ALA A 99 -9.24 5.57 -6.49
C ALA A 99 -9.92 5.35 -7.85
N GLN A 100 -9.80 6.32 -8.77
CA GLN A 100 -10.30 6.19 -10.16
C GLN A 100 -9.62 5.04 -10.90
N ALA A 101 -8.30 4.89 -10.74
CA ALA A 101 -7.55 3.80 -11.35
C ALA A 101 -7.97 2.42 -10.81
N TYR A 102 -8.21 2.29 -9.49
CA TYR A 102 -8.76 1.08 -8.90
C TYR A 102 -10.19 0.80 -9.38
N MET A 103 -11.04 1.82 -9.43
CA MET A 103 -12.42 1.69 -9.92
C MET A 103 -12.45 1.22 -11.39
N ALA A 104 -11.57 1.75 -12.26
CA ALA A 104 -11.43 1.32 -13.64
C ALA A 104 -11.03 -0.16 -13.77
N ARG A 105 -10.33 -0.72 -12.78
CA ARG A 105 -9.98 -2.15 -12.68
C ARG A 105 -11.00 -2.96 -11.90
N LYS A 106 -12.14 -2.36 -11.51
CA LYS A 106 -13.23 -2.96 -10.74
C LYS A 106 -12.81 -3.53 -9.38
N ALA A 107 -11.81 -2.95 -8.74
CA ALA A 107 -11.49 -3.25 -7.36
C ALA A 107 -12.65 -2.85 -6.43
N GLU A 108 -12.82 -3.54 -5.31
CA GLU A 108 -13.90 -3.25 -4.36
C GLU A 108 -13.57 -2.09 -3.42
N ALA A 109 -12.34 -2.09 -2.91
CA ALA A 109 -11.91 -1.10 -1.93
C ALA A 109 -10.40 -0.86 -1.92
N VAL A 110 -10.01 0.26 -1.31
CA VAL A 110 -8.62 0.61 -1.03
C VAL A 110 -8.49 1.13 0.41
N VAL A 111 -7.34 0.87 1.03
CA VAL A 111 -6.97 1.44 2.33
C VAL A 111 -5.84 2.46 2.12
N LEU A 112 -6.14 3.71 2.39
CA LEU A 112 -5.19 4.81 2.29
C LEU A 112 -4.34 4.88 3.55
N LYS A 113 -3.03 4.82 3.41
CA LYS A 113 -2.07 4.98 4.51
C LYS A 113 -1.19 6.20 4.28
N ASN A 114 -0.91 6.91 5.36
CA ASN A 114 0.12 7.94 5.41
C ASN A 114 0.92 7.77 6.70
N HIS A 115 2.24 7.98 6.64
CA HIS A 115 3.10 7.80 7.82
C HIS A 115 3.01 8.95 8.82
N PHE A 116 2.51 10.12 8.41
CA PHE A 116 2.62 11.38 9.17
C PHE A 116 1.30 12.10 9.39
N ALA A 117 0.24 11.69 8.70
CA ALA A 117 -1.07 12.31 8.76
C ALA A 117 -2.18 11.26 8.86
N LEU A 118 -3.34 11.68 9.35
CA LEU A 118 -4.57 10.89 9.28
C LEU A 118 -5.00 10.74 7.81
N THR A 119 -5.69 9.66 7.53
CA THR A 119 -6.27 9.39 6.19
C THR A 119 -7.77 9.06 6.25
N ALA A 120 -8.38 9.17 7.42
CA ALA A 120 -9.81 8.93 7.59
C ALA A 120 -10.68 10.00 6.90
N ASP A 121 -10.28 11.27 6.99
CA ASP A 121 -10.85 12.41 6.28
C ASP A 121 -10.63 12.32 4.77
N ARG A 122 -9.45 11.90 4.35
CA ARG A 122 -9.11 11.64 2.94
C ARG A 122 -10.01 10.55 2.35
N ALA A 123 -10.22 9.46 3.08
CA ALA A 123 -11.13 8.40 2.67
C ALA A 123 -12.59 8.90 2.50
N TRP A 124 -13.03 9.84 3.35
CA TRP A 124 -14.33 10.49 3.20
C TRP A 124 -14.40 11.31 1.92
N LEU A 125 -13.37 12.10 1.61
CA LEU A 125 -13.30 12.91 0.39
C LEU A 125 -13.29 12.03 -0.86
N VAL A 126 -12.46 10.97 -0.89
CA VAL A 126 -12.43 10.02 -2.01
C VAL A 126 -13.80 9.43 -2.28
N ARG A 127 -14.50 8.96 -1.25
CA ARG A 127 -15.85 8.39 -1.43
C ARG A 127 -16.87 9.39 -1.96
N LYS A 128 -16.67 10.68 -1.69
CA LYS A 128 -17.49 11.77 -2.21
C LYS A 128 -17.17 12.08 -3.68
N HIS A 129 -15.88 12.11 -4.04
CA HIS A 129 -15.42 12.54 -5.36
C HIS A 129 -15.40 11.39 -6.38
N VAL A 130 -15.17 10.17 -5.92
CA VAL A 130 -15.06 8.96 -6.74
C VAL A 130 -16.10 7.93 -6.26
N PRO A 131 -17.39 8.19 -6.49
CA PRO A 131 -18.46 7.28 -6.07
C PRO A 131 -18.33 5.95 -6.84
N GLY A 132 -18.38 4.84 -6.11
CA GLY A 132 -18.27 3.49 -6.70
C GLY A 132 -17.11 2.67 -6.17
N ILE A 133 -16.12 3.31 -5.53
CA ILE A 133 -15.08 2.59 -4.77
C ILE A 133 -15.20 2.87 -3.27
N LYS A 134 -14.93 1.87 -2.46
CA LYS A 134 -14.87 2.02 -1.00
C LYS A 134 -13.44 2.41 -0.62
N ALA A 135 -13.24 3.62 -0.10
CA ALA A 135 -11.98 4.04 0.50
C ALA A 135 -12.06 3.94 2.02
N PHE A 136 -11.02 3.41 2.63
CA PHE A 136 -10.81 3.41 4.08
C PHE A 136 -9.51 4.14 4.39
N GLY A 137 -9.41 4.66 5.59
CA GLY A 137 -8.22 5.34 6.07
C GLY A 137 -7.84 4.87 7.47
N GLY A 138 -6.87 5.54 8.04
CA GLY A 138 -6.38 5.20 9.36
C GLY A 138 -5.40 6.23 9.92
N VAL A 139 -4.59 5.77 10.86
CA VAL A 139 -3.50 6.53 11.46
C VAL A 139 -2.29 5.65 11.69
N ALA A 140 -1.10 6.16 11.33
CA ALA A 140 0.17 5.58 11.73
C ALA A 140 0.70 6.34 12.96
N LEU A 141 1.01 5.61 14.03
CA LEU A 141 1.36 6.17 15.33
C LEU A 141 2.87 6.51 15.41
N ASN A 142 3.33 7.25 14.40
CA ASN A 142 4.66 7.86 14.37
C ASN A 142 4.69 9.19 15.15
N GLY A 143 5.85 9.80 15.29
CA GLY A 143 6.07 11.07 16.00
C GLY A 143 5.08 12.18 15.63
N PRO A 144 4.83 12.49 14.35
CA PRO A 144 3.87 13.51 13.93
C PRO A 144 2.43 13.29 14.41
N SER A 145 2.03 12.03 14.65
CA SER A 145 0.73 11.69 15.24
C SER A 145 0.74 11.68 16.78
N GLY A 146 1.84 12.11 17.40
CA GLY A 146 2.04 12.07 18.84
C GLY A 146 2.55 10.73 19.39
N GLY A 147 3.15 9.89 18.53
CA GLY A 147 3.65 8.56 18.88
C GLY A 147 2.51 7.57 19.15
N ILE A 148 2.70 6.65 20.10
CA ILE A 148 1.70 5.67 20.51
C ILE A 148 0.62 6.40 21.34
N ASN A 149 -0.37 6.95 20.64
CA ASN A 149 -1.37 7.88 21.18
C ASN A 149 -2.79 7.36 20.94
N ALA A 150 -3.42 6.86 22.02
CA ALA A 150 -4.80 6.36 21.98
C ALA A 150 -5.82 7.47 21.64
N GLU A 151 -5.53 8.74 21.98
CA GLU A 151 -6.41 9.87 21.65
C GLU A 151 -6.42 10.13 20.13
N ALA A 152 -5.27 10.04 19.46
CA ALA A 152 -5.21 10.14 18.00
C ALA A 152 -6.08 9.07 17.32
N VAL A 153 -6.10 7.85 17.86
CA VAL A 153 -6.99 6.77 17.39
C VAL A 153 -8.46 7.11 17.63
N GLN A 154 -8.79 7.67 18.79
CA GLN A 154 -10.16 8.10 19.10
C GLN A 154 -10.66 9.18 18.14
N TRP A 155 -9.85 10.14 17.76
CA TRP A 155 -10.24 11.17 16.80
C TRP A 155 -10.28 10.64 15.38
N MET A 156 -9.40 9.71 15.01
CA MET A 156 -9.37 9.08 13.69
C MET A 156 -10.67 8.34 13.39
N TRP A 157 -11.16 7.46 14.26
CA TRP A 157 -12.37 6.69 13.98
C TRP A 157 -13.65 7.53 14.03
N ARG A 158 -13.65 8.66 14.77
CA ARG A 158 -14.78 9.60 14.88
C ARG A 158 -14.96 10.47 13.65
N MET A 159 -13.99 10.46 12.69
CA MET A 159 -14.17 11.22 11.47
C MET A 159 -15.46 10.82 10.76
N GLN A 160 -16.13 11.83 10.18
CA GLN A 160 -17.42 11.65 9.51
C GLN A 160 -17.39 10.49 8.53
N GLY A 161 -18.42 9.65 8.54
CA GLY A 161 -18.56 8.48 7.68
C GLY A 161 -18.03 7.18 8.29
N GLY A 162 -17.20 7.25 9.34
CA GLY A 162 -16.65 6.06 10.00
C GLY A 162 -15.69 5.26 9.12
N PHE A 163 -14.99 5.93 8.20
CA PHE A 163 -14.08 5.30 7.24
C PHE A 163 -12.66 5.16 7.76
N GLY A 164 -12.34 5.74 8.93
CA GLY A 164 -11.11 5.49 9.66
C GLY A 164 -11.18 4.10 10.32
N ARG A 165 -10.48 3.10 9.78
CA ARG A 165 -10.62 1.70 10.18
C ARG A 165 -9.32 1.06 10.62
N VAL A 166 -8.17 1.61 10.25
CA VAL A 166 -6.87 0.95 10.44
C VAL A 166 -5.94 1.81 11.31
N VAL A 167 -5.31 1.17 12.27
CA VAL A 167 -4.33 1.77 13.18
C VAL A 167 -3.02 1.03 13.01
N TRP A 168 -2.01 1.69 12.48
CA TRP A 168 -0.65 1.15 12.44
C TRP A 168 0.12 1.62 13.67
N LEU A 169 0.68 0.71 14.44
CA LEU A 169 1.71 1.04 15.41
C LEU A 169 2.91 1.66 14.68
N PRO A 170 3.90 2.23 15.37
CA PRO A 170 4.99 2.95 14.74
C PRO A 170 5.57 2.23 13.53
N THR A 171 5.79 2.98 12.45
CA THR A 171 6.37 2.49 11.20
C THR A 171 7.77 3.05 11.01
N PHE A 172 7.95 4.17 10.32
CA PHE A 172 9.26 4.76 10.11
C PHE A 172 9.96 5.19 11.41
N ASP A 173 9.19 5.56 12.43
CA ASP A 173 9.75 5.93 13.72
C ASP A 173 9.83 4.76 14.71
N ALA A 174 9.50 3.52 14.30
CA ALA A 174 9.62 2.35 15.16
C ALA A 174 11.09 2.10 15.55
N ASP A 175 11.35 1.76 16.81
CA ASP A 175 12.68 1.45 17.31
C ASP A 175 13.38 0.36 16.48
N ASN A 176 12.62 -0.66 16.07
CA ASN A 176 13.13 -1.70 15.17
C ASN A 176 13.50 -1.14 13.78
N HIS A 177 12.69 -0.22 13.22
CA HIS A 177 12.94 0.35 11.89
C HIS A 177 14.19 1.25 11.87
N VAL A 178 14.30 2.16 12.82
CA VAL A 178 15.40 3.13 12.84
C VAL A 178 16.77 2.47 13.05
N LYS A 179 16.84 1.31 13.69
CA LYS A 179 18.06 0.53 13.87
C LYS A 179 18.71 0.05 12.57
N HIS A 180 17.97 0.02 11.48
CA HIS A 180 18.50 -0.30 10.15
C HIS A 180 19.31 0.85 9.53
N PHE A 181 19.26 2.04 10.12
CA PHE A 181 19.90 3.23 9.57
C PHE A 181 20.96 3.76 10.52
N LYS A 182 22.14 4.05 9.97
CA LYS A 182 23.22 4.71 10.72
C LYS A 182 22.82 6.14 11.10
N ASP A 183 23.14 6.54 12.31
CA ASP A 183 22.88 7.89 12.84
C ASP A 183 21.39 8.28 12.89
N ALA A 184 20.48 7.28 12.90
CA ALA A 184 19.06 7.53 13.12
C ALA A 184 18.78 8.02 14.55
N PRO A 185 17.72 8.83 14.76
CA PRO A 185 17.29 9.19 16.11
C PRO A 185 16.78 7.97 16.89
N GLU A 186 16.60 8.12 18.20
CA GLU A 186 15.97 7.09 19.01
C GLU A 186 14.55 6.80 18.49
N GLY A 187 14.25 5.51 18.27
CA GLY A 187 12.95 5.08 17.79
C GLY A 187 11.90 4.94 18.89
N ILE A 188 10.65 4.83 18.47
CA ILE A 188 9.51 4.61 19.36
C ILE A 188 9.42 3.12 19.68
N LYS A 189 9.63 2.77 20.95
CA LYS A 189 9.52 1.39 21.46
C LYS A 189 8.05 1.01 21.64
N VAL A 190 7.74 -0.24 21.32
CA VAL A 190 6.40 -0.82 21.50
C VAL A 190 6.35 -1.84 22.63
N VAL A 191 7.52 -2.34 23.06
CA VAL A 191 7.67 -3.27 24.18
C VAL A 191 8.62 -2.73 25.23
N GLY A 192 8.41 -3.15 26.49
CA GLY A 192 9.30 -2.83 27.60
C GLY A 192 10.49 -3.79 27.70
N ALA A 193 11.36 -3.56 28.67
CA ALA A 193 12.50 -4.42 28.96
C ALA A 193 12.10 -5.85 29.39
N ASP A 194 10.87 -6.02 29.86
CA ASP A 194 10.25 -7.31 30.20
C ASP A 194 9.68 -8.06 28.97
N GLY A 195 9.85 -7.52 27.77
CA GLY A 195 9.35 -8.08 26.53
C GLY A 195 7.83 -7.96 26.33
N LYS A 196 7.12 -7.25 27.20
CA LYS A 196 5.66 -7.06 27.10
C LYS A 196 5.33 -5.74 26.41
N ALA A 197 4.17 -5.70 25.75
CA ALA A 197 3.66 -4.47 25.15
C ALA A 197 3.53 -3.36 26.18
N LEU A 198 4.01 -2.16 25.84
CA LEU A 198 3.96 -0.99 26.71
C LEU A 198 2.51 -0.61 27.08
N PRO A 199 2.28 0.07 28.21
CA PRO A 199 0.94 0.53 28.61
C PRO A 199 0.25 1.33 27.49
N ALA A 200 0.95 2.25 26.84
CA ALA A 200 0.40 3.05 25.73
C ALA A 200 -0.07 2.16 24.53
N VAL A 201 0.67 1.09 24.19
CA VAL A 201 0.25 0.11 23.18
C VAL A 201 -1.05 -0.57 23.61
N ARG A 202 -1.12 -1.03 24.86
CA ARG A 202 -2.33 -1.67 25.40
C ARG A 202 -3.53 -0.74 25.38
N ASP A 203 -3.35 0.55 25.66
CA ASP A 203 -4.45 1.53 25.60
C ASP A 203 -4.93 1.76 24.17
N VAL A 204 -4.04 1.81 23.18
CA VAL A 204 -4.41 1.81 21.75
C VAL A 204 -5.20 0.55 21.40
N LEU A 205 -4.74 -0.63 21.80
CA LEU A 205 -5.39 -1.90 21.50
C LEU A 205 -6.79 -2.00 22.14
N LYS A 206 -7.00 -1.46 23.35
CA LYS A 206 -8.33 -1.35 23.96
C LYS A 206 -9.28 -0.50 23.11
N VAL A 207 -8.80 0.64 22.59
CA VAL A 207 -9.62 1.46 21.67
C VAL A 207 -9.93 0.68 20.39
N CYS A 208 -8.96 -0.02 19.81
CA CYS A 208 -9.18 -0.84 18.64
C CYS A 208 -10.24 -1.93 18.89
N ALA A 209 -10.17 -2.62 20.04
CA ALA A 209 -11.16 -3.61 20.44
C ALA A 209 -12.58 -3.02 20.57
N GLN A 210 -12.70 -1.92 21.30
CA GLN A 210 -14.00 -1.24 21.57
C GLN A 210 -14.65 -0.73 20.28
N GLN A 211 -13.86 -0.22 19.35
CA GLN A 211 -14.34 0.41 18.12
C GLN A 211 -14.25 -0.52 16.90
N LYS A 212 -13.87 -1.78 17.10
CA LYS A 212 -13.69 -2.78 16.05
C LYS A 212 -12.78 -2.28 14.92
N LEU A 213 -11.68 -1.63 15.30
CA LEU A 213 -10.64 -1.17 14.37
C LEU A 213 -9.62 -2.27 14.14
N VAL A 214 -8.96 -2.20 12.99
CA VAL A 214 -7.84 -3.09 12.68
C VAL A 214 -6.57 -2.52 13.32
N ALA A 215 -5.91 -3.30 14.17
CA ALA A 215 -4.61 -2.96 14.71
C ALA A 215 -3.51 -3.65 13.90
N CYS A 216 -2.63 -2.86 13.30
CA CYS A 216 -1.47 -3.35 12.54
C CYS A 216 -0.19 -3.15 13.34
N THR A 217 0.72 -4.14 13.33
CA THR A 217 1.94 -4.11 14.17
C THR A 217 2.97 -3.06 13.77
N GLY A 218 2.78 -2.39 12.62
CA GLY A 218 3.76 -1.45 12.09
C GLY A 218 5.07 -2.15 11.74
N HIS A 219 6.20 -1.46 11.97
CA HIS A 219 7.52 -2.02 11.70
C HIS A 219 8.17 -2.63 12.96
N ALA A 220 7.35 -3.25 13.81
CA ALA A 220 7.83 -4.00 14.97
C ALA A 220 8.65 -5.24 14.54
N SER A 221 9.68 -5.60 15.30
CA SER A 221 10.41 -6.85 15.10
C SER A 221 9.50 -8.07 15.32
N PRO A 222 9.90 -9.29 14.90
CA PRO A 222 9.08 -10.48 15.07
C PRO A 222 8.66 -10.74 16.52
N THR A 223 9.57 -10.55 17.45
CA THR A 223 9.30 -10.75 18.89
C THR A 223 8.37 -9.68 19.44
N GLU A 224 8.56 -8.43 19.04
CA GLU A 224 7.66 -7.32 19.41
C GLU A 224 6.26 -7.52 18.81
N ALA A 225 6.16 -7.96 17.55
CA ALA A 225 4.89 -8.25 16.91
C ALA A 225 4.11 -9.35 17.65
N LEU A 226 4.78 -10.42 18.08
CA LEU A 226 4.15 -11.48 18.88
C LEU A 226 3.66 -10.95 20.24
N ALA A 227 4.43 -10.09 20.92
CA ALA A 227 4.01 -9.46 22.17
C ALA A 227 2.83 -8.50 21.99
N ILE A 228 2.77 -7.79 20.86
CA ILE A 228 1.62 -6.94 20.49
C ILE A 228 0.37 -7.81 20.26
N ILE A 229 0.50 -8.93 19.55
CA ILE A 229 -0.61 -9.86 19.30
C ILE A 229 -1.15 -10.43 20.61
N GLU A 230 -0.28 -10.81 21.54
CA GLU A 230 -0.67 -11.26 22.87
C GLU A 230 -1.47 -10.18 23.62
N ALA A 231 -0.94 -8.95 23.66
CA ALA A 231 -1.62 -7.82 24.28
C ALA A 231 -2.95 -7.46 23.59
N ALA A 232 -3.06 -7.65 22.27
CA ALA A 232 -4.30 -7.45 21.53
C ALA A 232 -5.36 -8.46 21.94
N ARG A 233 -5.00 -9.73 22.08
CA ARG A 233 -5.91 -10.77 22.58
C ARG A 233 -6.39 -10.47 24.01
N ASP A 234 -5.48 -10.06 24.88
CA ASP A 234 -5.82 -9.68 26.25
C ASP A 234 -6.79 -8.48 26.31
N ALA A 235 -6.65 -7.56 25.35
CA ALA A 235 -7.55 -6.42 25.20
C ALA A 235 -8.89 -6.76 24.51
N GLY A 236 -9.06 -7.97 23.98
CA GLY A 236 -10.22 -8.37 23.16
C GLY A 236 -10.20 -7.79 21.74
N CYS A 237 -9.02 -7.37 21.24
CA CYS A 237 -8.85 -6.90 19.87
C CYS A 237 -8.61 -8.11 18.96
N ASP A 238 -9.63 -8.49 18.19
CA ASP A 238 -9.64 -9.66 17.31
C ASP A 238 -9.22 -9.33 15.86
N ARG A 239 -9.07 -8.05 15.52
CA ARG A 239 -8.67 -7.57 14.20
C ARG A 239 -7.23 -7.09 14.21
N ILE A 240 -6.30 -8.05 14.16
CA ILE A 240 -4.88 -7.75 14.20
C ILE A 240 -4.18 -8.25 12.94
N VAL A 241 -3.30 -7.41 12.40
CA VAL A 241 -2.51 -7.67 11.20
C VAL A 241 -1.03 -7.45 11.50
N VAL A 242 -0.20 -8.41 11.16
CA VAL A 242 1.26 -8.22 11.11
C VAL A 242 1.59 -7.51 9.82
N THR A 243 2.00 -6.24 9.92
CA THR A 243 2.42 -5.43 8.78
C THR A 243 3.71 -6.00 8.21
N HIS A 244 3.78 -6.13 6.88
CA HIS A 244 5.02 -6.50 6.16
C HIS A 244 5.72 -7.74 6.72
N ALA A 245 4.99 -8.82 7.04
CA ALA A 245 5.54 -10.00 7.70
C ALA A 245 6.82 -10.55 7.03
N GLU A 246 6.93 -10.41 5.71
CA GLU A 246 8.03 -10.92 4.88
C GLU A 246 9.15 -9.90 4.63
N PHE A 247 8.89 -8.59 4.82
CA PHE A 247 9.88 -7.55 4.54
C PHE A 247 11.02 -7.59 5.56
N GLU A 248 12.24 -7.28 5.12
CA GLU A 248 13.42 -7.32 5.96
C GLU A 248 13.31 -6.49 7.25
N VAL A 249 12.54 -5.41 7.21
CA VAL A 249 12.28 -4.56 8.39
C VAL A 249 11.55 -5.31 9.50
N VAL A 250 10.74 -6.32 9.16
CA VAL A 250 10.03 -7.21 10.12
C VAL A 250 10.64 -8.60 10.11
N ASN A 251 10.74 -9.23 8.94
CA ASN A 251 11.45 -10.47 8.66
C ASN A 251 11.08 -11.64 9.60
N MET A 252 9.78 -11.95 9.66
CA MET A 252 9.32 -13.12 10.42
C MET A 252 9.78 -14.43 9.78
N SER A 253 10.24 -15.36 10.58
CA SER A 253 10.40 -16.76 10.13
C SER A 253 9.03 -17.42 9.92
N VAL A 254 8.98 -18.49 9.16
CA VAL A 254 7.74 -19.26 8.92
C VAL A 254 7.12 -19.73 10.25
N GLU A 255 7.93 -20.15 11.22
CA GLU A 255 7.47 -20.56 12.55
C GLU A 255 6.85 -19.40 13.32
N GLN A 256 7.43 -18.20 13.21
CA GLN A 256 6.87 -16.99 13.83
C GLN A 256 5.57 -16.57 13.15
N MET A 257 5.48 -16.64 11.81
CA MET A 257 4.26 -16.41 11.07
C MET A 257 3.14 -17.40 11.46
N LYS A 258 3.46 -18.70 11.56
CA LYS A 258 2.53 -19.73 12.07
C LYS A 258 2.07 -19.43 13.48
N LYS A 259 2.98 -19.01 14.34
CA LYS A 259 2.66 -18.62 15.72
C LYS A 259 1.71 -17.43 15.73
N ALA A 260 2.00 -16.35 14.97
CA ALA A 260 1.13 -15.18 14.85
C ALA A 260 -0.26 -15.58 14.33
N ALA A 261 -0.34 -16.39 13.26
CA ALA A 261 -1.59 -16.89 12.70
C ALA A 261 -2.38 -17.76 13.70
N SER A 262 -1.72 -18.62 14.46
CA SER A 262 -2.35 -19.44 15.51
C SER A 262 -2.93 -18.61 16.65
N MET A 263 -2.41 -17.40 16.85
CA MET A 263 -2.91 -16.43 17.81
C MET A 263 -4.06 -15.57 17.24
N GLY A 264 -4.45 -15.76 15.98
CA GLY A 264 -5.54 -15.06 15.30
C GLY A 264 -5.13 -13.88 14.43
N ALA A 265 -3.85 -13.50 14.43
CA ALA A 265 -3.36 -12.41 13.58
C ALA A 265 -3.39 -12.79 12.09
N LYS A 266 -3.58 -11.80 11.23
CA LYS A 266 -3.40 -11.93 9.79
C LYS A 266 -2.00 -11.42 9.42
N LEU A 267 -1.46 -11.95 8.34
CA LEU A 267 -0.12 -11.63 7.83
C LEU A 267 -0.28 -10.84 6.53
N GLU A 268 0.33 -9.67 6.46
CA GLU A 268 0.26 -8.82 5.27
C GLU A 268 1.35 -9.20 4.27
N ILE A 269 0.95 -9.38 3.01
CA ILE A 269 1.83 -9.56 1.86
C ILE A 269 1.61 -8.39 0.91
N ASP A 270 2.69 -7.71 0.53
CA ASP A 270 2.65 -6.49 -0.28
C ASP A 270 3.40 -6.61 -1.59
N ALA A 271 2.83 -5.97 -2.63
CA ALA A 271 3.43 -5.94 -3.96
C ALA A 271 4.81 -5.26 -3.98
N LEU A 272 5.08 -4.36 -3.04
CA LEU A 272 6.36 -3.68 -2.94
C LEU A 272 7.54 -4.64 -2.72
N GLY A 273 7.32 -5.80 -2.10
CA GLY A 273 8.36 -6.79 -1.79
C GLY A 273 9.19 -7.24 -2.99
N VAL A 274 8.54 -7.46 -4.13
CA VAL A 274 9.24 -7.87 -5.36
C VAL A 274 9.96 -6.72 -6.08
N LEU A 275 9.71 -5.47 -5.68
CA LEU A 275 10.34 -4.28 -6.24
C LEU A 275 11.52 -3.79 -5.40
N MET A 276 11.79 -4.43 -4.26
CA MET A 276 12.94 -4.17 -3.40
C MET A 276 14.19 -4.93 -3.88
N GLY A 277 15.33 -4.59 -3.32
CA GLY A 277 16.61 -5.23 -3.59
C GLY A 277 17.53 -4.42 -4.49
N PRO A 278 18.73 -4.94 -4.80
CA PRO A 278 19.79 -4.19 -5.51
C PRO A 278 19.36 -3.59 -6.86
N GLN A 279 18.37 -4.19 -7.53
CA GLN A 279 17.82 -3.72 -8.80
C GLN A 279 16.70 -2.70 -8.66
N ALA A 280 16.28 -2.36 -7.45
CA ALA A 280 15.19 -1.44 -7.23
C ALA A 280 15.45 -0.09 -7.93
N HIS A 281 14.41 0.47 -8.54
CA HIS A 281 14.49 1.77 -9.20
C HIS A 281 14.86 2.86 -8.19
N LEU A 282 14.20 2.86 -7.02
CA LEU A 282 14.42 3.86 -5.99
C LEU A 282 15.62 3.49 -5.10
N PRO A 283 16.59 4.41 -4.90
CA PRO A 283 17.81 4.12 -4.16
C PRO A 283 17.58 3.57 -2.75
N PHE A 284 16.61 4.12 -1.99
CA PHE A 284 16.33 3.67 -0.63
C PHE A 284 15.77 2.24 -0.57
N MET A 285 15.14 1.77 -1.65
CA MET A 285 14.61 0.40 -1.74
C MET A 285 15.70 -0.63 -2.03
N ARG A 286 16.87 -0.19 -2.51
CA ARG A 286 18.02 -1.08 -2.76
C ARG A 286 18.65 -1.60 -1.48
N HIS A 287 18.37 -0.96 -0.38
CA HIS A 287 18.83 -1.34 0.96
C HIS A 287 18.13 -2.60 1.48
N TRP A 288 16.91 -2.86 1.03
CA TRP A 288 16.06 -3.93 1.54
C TRP A 288 16.15 -5.20 0.71
N ARG A 289 15.86 -6.33 1.34
CA ARG A 289 15.81 -7.64 0.69
C ARG A 289 14.67 -7.71 -0.33
N HIS A 290 14.93 -8.32 -1.49
CA HIS A 290 13.89 -8.73 -2.44
C HIS A 290 13.08 -9.90 -1.88
N VAL A 291 11.76 -9.83 -1.95
CA VAL A 291 10.84 -10.92 -1.61
C VAL A 291 10.21 -11.44 -2.89
N SER A 292 10.45 -12.69 -3.24
CA SER A 292 9.94 -13.27 -4.49
C SER A 292 8.49 -13.78 -4.36
N TYR A 293 7.74 -13.82 -5.44
CA TYR A 293 6.40 -14.45 -5.47
C TYR A 293 6.44 -15.91 -5.04
N LYS A 294 7.53 -16.64 -5.38
CA LYS A 294 7.74 -18.04 -4.97
C LYS A 294 7.84 -18.17 -3.47
N GLU A 295 8.53 -17.26 -2.80
CA GLU A 295 8.66 -17.20 -1.34
C GLU A 295 7.29 -16.96 -0.70
N SER A 296 6.60 -15.90 -1.09
CA SER A 296 5.26 -15.58 -0.59
C SER A 296 4.25 -16.71 -0.85
N ALA A 297 4.28 -17.31 -2.06
CA ALA A 297 3.43 -18.46 -2.36
C ALA A 297 3.77 -19.69 -1.49
N GLY A 298 5.03 -19.89 -1.15
CA GLY A 298 5.46 -20.91 -0.19
C GLY A 298 4.83 -20.70 1.18
N HIS A 299 4.91 -19.50 1.72
CA HIS A 299 4.30 -19.13 3.00
C HIS A 299 2.77 -19.31 2.98
N ILE A 300 2.10 -18.87 1.91
CA ILE A 300 0.65 -19.03 1.76
C ILE A 300 0.26 -20.52 1.76
N LYS A 301 0.99 -21.37 1.04
CA LYS A 301 0.71 -22.82 0.97
C LYS A 301 0.93 -23.50 2.33
N GLU A 302 1.92 -23.07 3.08
CA GLU A 302 2.30 -23.67 4.35
C GLU A 302 1.42 -23.23 5.54
N ILE A 303 0.95 -21.97 5.53
CA ILE A 303 0.21 -21.34 6.63
C ILE A 303 -1.29 -21.31 6.36
N GLY A 304 -1.69 -21.29 5.10
CA GLY A 304 -3.09 -21.24 4.63
C GLY A 304 -3.56 -19.81 4.33
N ALA A 305 -4.19 -19.65 3.15
CA ALA A 305 -4.61 -18.36 2.60
C ALA A 305 -5.50 -17.52 3.54
N GLN A 306 -6.32 -18.17 4.38
CA GLN A 306 -7.21 -17.50 5.35
C GLN A 306 -6.45 -16.68 6.42
N ASN A 307 -5.15 -16.85 6.52
CA ASN A 307 -4.30 -16.15 7.47
C ASN A 307 -3.58 -14.94 6.87
N PHE A 308 -3.82 -14.64 5.58
CA PHE A 308 -3.16 -13.53 4.90
C PHE A 308 -4.13 -12.45 4.45
N VAL A 309 -3.59 -11.23 4.30
CA VAL A 309 -4.19 -10.12 3.57
C VAL A 309 -3.22 -9.65 2.49
N LEU A 310 -3.74 -9.15 1.37
CA LEU A 310 -2.94 -8.61 0.28
C LEU A 310 -3.01 -7.09 0.26
N GLY A 311 -1.87 -6.45 0.11
CA GLY A 311 -1.71 -5.03 -0.08
C GLY A 311 -0.72 -4.72 -1.19
N THR A 312 -0.55 -3.46 -1.53
CA THR A 312 0.50 -3.06 -2.47
C THR A 312 1.69 -2.41 -1.80
N ASP A 313 1.48 -1.59 -0.78
CA ASP A 313 2.45 -0.65 -0.22
C ASP A 313 3.08 0.25 -1.31
N LEU A 314 2.34 0.45 -2.41
CA LEU A 314 2.76 1.26 -3.55
C LEU A 314 2.25 2.69 -3.47
N GLY A 315 2.84 3.55 -4.30
CA GLY A 315 2.59 4.97 -4.42
C GLY A 315 3.86 5.77 -4.59
N GLN A 316 5.02 5.13 -4.56
CA GLN A 316 6.31 5.78 -4.78
C GLN A 316 6.48 6.12 -6.27
N THR A 317 6.96 7.33 -6.56
CA THR A 317 7.26 7.76 -7.94
C THR A 317 8.27 6.82 -8.58
N GLY A 318 7.96 6.33 -9.78
CA GLY A 318 8.81 5.42 -10.55
C GLY A 318 8.53 3.94 -10.33
N ASN A 319 7.71 3.56 -9.35
CA ASN A 319 7.15 2.22 -9.25
C ASN A 319 5.88 2.10 -10.11
N PRO A 320 5.39 0.87 -10.39
CA PRO A 320 4.09 0.67 -11.00
C PRO A 320 2.99 1.43 -10.26
N SER A 321 1.93 1.81 -10.96
CA SER A 321 0.72 2.31 -10.29
C SER A 321 0.20 1.27 -9.30
N GLN A 322 -0.48 1.71 -8.23
CA GLN A 322 -0.96 0.78 -7.20
C GLN A 322 -1.83 -0.34 -7.80
N PRO A 323 -2.84 -0.09 -8.65
CA PRO A 323 -3.65 -1.18 -9.22
C PRO A 323 -2.87 -2.07 -10.20
N ASP A 324 -1.84 -1.56 -10.88
CA ASP A 324 -0.98 -2.39 -11.73
C ASP A 324 -0.06 -3.28 -10.89
N GLY A 325 0.53 -2.73 -9.83
CA GLY A 325 1.30 -3.51 -8.86
C GLY A 325 0.47 -4.56 -8.15
N TYR A 326 -0.79 -4.26 -7.85
CA TYR A 326 -1.69 -5.26 -7.28
C TYR A 326 -2.00 -6.39 -8.28
N ALA A 327 -2.24 -6.04 -9.53
CA ALA A 327 -2.40 -7.04 -10.60
C ALA A 327 -1.14 -7.88 -10.81
N MET A 328 0.06 -7.29 -10.69
CA MET A 328 1.34 -8.01 -10.72
C MET A 328 1.45 -9.00 -9.55
N LEU A 329 1.14 -8.58 -8.32
CA LEU A 329 1.16 -9.45 -7.13
C LEU A 329 0.23 -10.64 -7.34
N VAL A 330 -1.03 -10.40 -7.68
CA VAL A 330 -2.03 -11.45 -7.91
C VAL A 330 -1.57 -12.42 -9.01
N SER A 331 -1.12 -11.90 -10.14
CA SER A 331 -0.67 -12.72 -11.27
C SER A 331 0.59 -13.52 -10.93
N GLY A 332 1.53 -12.91 -10.19
CA GLY A 332 2.75 -13.57 -9.73
C GLY A 332 2.47 -14.71 -8.75
N LEU A 333 1.59 -14.49 -7.78
CA LEU A 333 1.17 -15.56 -6.85
C LEU A 333 0.44 -16.70 -7.57
N MET A 334 -0.41 -16.37 -8.55
CA MET A 334 -1.09 -17.40 -9.36
C MET A 334 -0.11 -18.19 -10.23
N ALA A 335 0.90 -17.57 -10.79
CA ALA A 335 1.97 -18.25 -11.54
C ALA A 335 2.76 -19.23 -10.65
N GLU A 336 2.87 -18.95 -9.36
CA GLU A 336 3.48 -19.82 -8.35
C GLU A 336 2.47 -20.85 -7.76
N GLY A 337 1.28 -20.97 -8.36
CA GLY A 337 0.30 -22.00 -8.03
C GLY A 337 -0.69 -21.66 -6.91
N ILE A 338 -0.84 -20.39 -6.55
CA ILE A 338 -1.94 -19.92 -5.70
C ILE A 338 -3.19 -19.81 -6.60
N ASN A 339 -4.27 -20.49 -6.25
CA ASN A 339 -5.49 -20.50 -7.07
C ASN A 339 -6.36 -19.25 -6.83
N ARG A 340 -7.36 -19.03 -7.70
CA ARG A 340 -8.23 -17.85 -7.62
C ARG A 340 -9.05 -17.78 -6.33
N GLU A 341 -9.46 -18.90 -5.77
CA GLU A 341 -10.20 -18.93 -4.50
C GLU A 341 -9.33 -18.45 -3.34
N GLN A 342 -8.06 -18.87 -3.30
CA GLN A 342 -7.10 -18.40 -2.31
C GLN A 342 -6.84 -16.88 -2.46
N ILE A 343 -6.74 -16.38 -3.70
CA ILE A 343 -6.63 -14.93 -3.96
C ILE A 343 -7.88 -14.19 -3.47
N ILE A 344 -9.09 -14.70 -3.73
CA ILE A 344 -10.34 -14.09 -3.22
C ILE A 344 -10.35 -14.09 -1.70
N THR A 345 -9.94 -15.17 -1.07
CA THR A 345 -9.85 -15.24 0.39
C THR A 345 -8.93 -14.16 0.95
N MET A 346 -7.70 -14.04 0.43
CA MET A 346 -6.69 -13.08 0.92
C MET A 346 -6.98 -11.62 0.51
N GLY A 347 -7.50 -11.42 -0.70
CA GLY A 347 -7.69 -10.09 -1.27
C GLY A 347 -9.11 -9.52 -1.09
N ARG A 348 -10.08 -10.31 -0.64
CA ARG A 348 -11.45 -9.85 -0.47
C ARG A 348 -12.09 -10.27 0.85
N GLU A 349 -12.12 -11.57 1.16
CA GLU A 349 -12.88 -12.06 2.32
C GLU A 349 -12.25 -11.66 3.64
N VAL A 350 -10.93 -11.90 3.78
CA VAL A 350 -10.18 -11.54 4.99
C VAL A 350 -10.16 -10.03 5.20
N PRO A 351 -9.71 -9.19 4.25
CA PRO A 351 -9.72 -7.75 4.43
C PRO A 351 -11.16 -7.20 4.55
N GLY A 352 -12.13 -7.79 3.88
CA GLY A 352 -13.54 -7.42 4.02
C GLY A 352 -14.06 -7.60 5.45
N LYS A 353 -13.77 -8.75 6.09
CA LYS A 353 -14.11 -9.00 7.51
C LYS A 353 -13.37 -8.04 8.44
N LEU A 354 -12.12 -7.73 8.18
CA LEU A 354 -11.34 -6.79 8.99
C LEU A 354 -11.90 -5.37 8.94
N LEU A 355 -12.29 -4.89 7.75
CA LEU A 355 -12.67 -3.49 7.54
C LEU A 355 -14.17 -3.23 7.74
N MET A 356 -15.03 -4.18 7.42
CA MET A 356 -16.49 -4.00 7.32
C MET A 356 -17.31 -4.94 8.21
N GLY A 357 -16.69 -5.95 8.81
CA GLY A 357 -17.32 -6.95 9.69
C GLY A 357 -17.68 -6.44 11.08
#